data_f03fa4a6efb048d4371b8726ebba6e69
#
_entry.id   f03fa4a6efb048d4371b8726ebba6e69
#
_cell.length_a   1.000
_cell.length_b   1.000
_cell.length_c   1.000
_cell.angle_alpha   90.00
_cell.angle_beta   90.00
_cell.angle_gamma   90.00
#
_symmetry.space_group_name_H-M   'P 1'
#
loop_
_entity.id
_entity.type
_entity.pdbx_description
1 polymer ?
#
loop_
_entity_poly.entity_id
_entity_poly.type
_entity_poly.pdbx_seq_one_letter_code
_entity_poly.pdbx_strand_id
1 'polypeptide(L)'
;MTNYKRMNKHIVQIRSIDHVTHDTLRIVTEKPGNYTFEPGQATEIAINKNGWQNERRPFTFTSLPEEKDIEFIIKTYPEHDGATDKLLEVNAGEELILHDVFGTIAYRGEGLFIAGGAGITPFIAILRDLERKNAIAGNKLIFANKTVNDIILKDELEGLLGENLVHILSGEEASGVAHGFITKEFLRDHIDDTHQRFYLCGPPPMMDAVAQHLHDLGVVKEQIVKEGW
;
A
#
# COMPACT_ATOMS: atom_id res chain seq x y z
N MET A 1 1.80 -9.19 -36.94
CA MET A 1 1.12 -10.13 -36.02
C MET A 1 1.52 -9.74 -34.62
N THR A 2 0.66 -9.02 -33.91
CA THR A 2 0.92 -8.55 -32.54
C THR A 2 0.81 -9.74 -31.61
N ASN A 3 1.93 -10.19 -31.06
CA ASN A 3 1.94 -11.22 -30.01
C ASN A 3 1.20 -10.68 -28.79
N TYR A 4 -0.07 -10.96 -28.65
CA TYR A 4 -0.77 -10.84 -27.37
C TYR A 4 -0.12 -11.83 -26.40
N LYS A 5 0.75 -11.33 -25.53
CA LYS A 5 1.29 -12.10 -24.39
C LYS A 5 0.07 -12.60 -23.62
N ARG A 6 -0.13 -13.92 -23.61
CA ARG A 6 -1.24 -14.55 -22.91
C ARG A 6 -1.04 -14.23 -21.42
N MET A 7 -1.87 -13.34 -20.87
CA MET A 7 -1.80 -13.02 -19.44
C MET A 7 -2.09 -14.29 -18.64
N ASN A 8 -1.19 -14.63 -17.74
CA ASN A 8 -1.39 -15.77 -16.87
C ASN A 8 -2.52 -15.46 -15.88
N LYS A 9 -3.37 -16.45 -15.65
CA LYS A 9 -4.47 -16.40 -14.68
C LYS A 9 -4.23 -17.51 -13.67
N HIS A 10 -4.22 -17.15 -12.40
CA HIS A 10 -4.09 -18.08 -11.30
C HIS A 10 -5.34 -18.01 -10.44
N ILE A 11 -6.13 -19.08 -10.43
CA ILE A 11 -7.26 -19.19 -9.50
C ILE A 11 -6.70 -19.63 -8.15
N VAL A 12 -7.00 -18.88 -7.10
CA VAL A 12 -6.52 -19.10 -5.74
C VAL A 12 -7.68 -19.10 -4.75
N GLN A 13 -7.63 -20.00 -3.79
CA GLN A 13 -8.64 -20.05 -2.73
C GLN A 13 -8.31 -19.04 -1.63
N ILE A 14 -9.33 -18.36 -1.14
CA ILE A 14 -9.25 -17.47 0.01
C ILE A 14 -9.16 -18.32 1.27
N ARG A 15 -8.14 -18.09 2.10
CA ARG A 15 -7.90 -18.75 3.39
C ARG A 15 -8.64 -18.05 4.52
N SER A 16 -8.53 -16.72 4.56
CA SER A 16 -9.25 -15.87 5.53
C SER A 16 -9.57 -14.50 4.94
N ILE A 17 -10.63 -13.88 5.50
CA ILE A 17 -10.99 -12.48 5.29
C ILE A 17 -11.32 -11.90 6.66
N ASP A 18 -10.62 -10.82 7.03
CA ASP A 18 -10.81 -10.13 8.29
C ASP A 18 -10.85 -8.61 8.05
N HIS A 19 -11.52 -7.87 8.91
CA HIS A 19 -11.47 -6.41 8.91
C HIS A 19 -10.23 -5.92 9.68
N VAL A 20 -9.44 -5.04 9.08
CA VAL A 20 -8.32 -4.33 9.75
C VAL A 20 -8.71 -2.90 10.16
N THR A 21 -9.66 -2.31 9.45
CA THR A 21 -10.39 -1.10 9.84
C THR A 21 -11.87 -1.27 9.47
N HIS A 22 -12.71 -0.27 9.77
CA HIS A 22 -14.13 -0.30 9.44
C HIS A 22 -14.43 -0.45 7.93
N ASP A 23 -13.50 -0.08 7.06
CA ASP A 23 -13.64 -0.07 5.61
C ASP A 23 -12.48 -0.76 4.86
N THR A 24 -11.66 -1.53 5.57
CA THR A 24 -10.49 -2.18 4.97
C THR A 24 -10.44 -3.65 5.35
N LEU A 25 -10.35 -4.51 4.34
CA LEU A 25 -10.24 -5.96 4.47
C LEU A 25 -8.78 -6.41 4.42
N ARG A 26 -8.44 -7.40 5.23
CA ARG A 26 -7.27 -8.25 5.09
C ARG A 26 -7.71 -9.56 4.46
N ILE A 27 -7.21 -9.86 3.29
CA ILE A 27 -7.52 -11.08 2.53
C ILE A 27 -6.27 -11.91 2.40
N VAL A 28 -6.30 -13.15 2.90
CA VAL A 28 -5.21 -14.12 2.76
C VAL A 28 -5.65 -15.20 1.76
N THR A 29 -4.80 -15.49 0.76
CA THR A 29 -5.08 -16.49 -0.27
C THR A 29 -3.96 -17.50 -0.37
N GLU A 30 -4.24 -18.65 -1.01
CA GLU A 30 -3.21 -19.55 -1.48
C GLU A 30 -2.21 -18.83 -2.39
N LYS A 31 -0.95 -19.26 -2.34
CA LYS A 31 0.09 -18.80 -3.26
C LYS A 31 0.33 -19.86 -4.33
N PRO A 32 0.17 -19.54 -5.62
CA PRO A 32 0.50 -20.49 -6.70
C PRO A 32 1.99 -20.85 -6.69
N GLY A 33 2.32 -22.11 -6.98
CA GLY A 33 3.67 -22.65 -6.78
C GLY A 33 4.82 -21.91 -7.48
N ASN A 34 4.55 -21.23 -8.61
CA ASN A 34 5.55 -20.47 -9.37
C ASN A 34 5.25 -18.97 -9.38
N TYR A 35 4.48 -18.47 -8.39
CA TYR A 35 4.09 -17.07 -8.33
C TYR A 35 5.08 -16.30 -7.48
N THR A 36 5.88 -15.47 -8.12
CA THR A 36 6.94 -14.68 -7.48
C THR A 36 6.68 -13.20 -7.64
N PHE A 37 6.98 -12.44 -6.61
CA PHE A 37 6.88 -10.98 -6.59
C PHE A 37 7.95 -10.40 -5.67
N GLU A 38 8.17 -9.09 -5.72
CA GLU A 38 9.03 -8.35 -4.81
C GLU A 38 8.18 -7.42 -3.93
N PRO A 39 8.64 -7.08 -2.70
CA PRO A 39 7.96 -6.12 -1.85
C PRO A 39 7.71 -4.79 -2.57
N GLY A 40 6.46 -4.32 -2.53
CA GLY A 40 6.00 -3.11 -3.22
C GLY A 40 5.32 -3.37 -4.57
N GLN A 41 5.43 -4.59 -5.13
CA GLN A 41 4.72 -4.96 -6.35
C GLN A 41 3.25 -5.29 -6.12
N ALA A 42 2.49 -5.34 -7.21
CA ALA A 42 1.05 -5.54 -7.27
C ALA A 42 0.66 -6.61 -8.30
N THR A 43 -0.57 -7.04 -8.24
CA THR A 43 -1.25 -7.82 -9.29
C THR A 43 -2.65 -7.28 -9.51
N GLU A 44 -3.22 -7.54 -10.69
CA GLU A 44 -4.67 -7.38 -10.86
C GLU A 44 -5.40 -8.55 -10.24
N ILE A 45 -6.45 -8.26 -9.46
CA ILE A 45 -7.34 -9.25 -8.85
C ILE A 45 -8.74 -9.11 -9.44
N ALA A 46 -9.37 -10.25 -9.73
CA ALA A 46 -10.78 -10.36 -10.01
C ALA A 46 -11.43 -11.42 -9.10
N ILE A 47 -12.71 -11.29 -8.83
CA ILE A 47 -13.48 -12.29 -8.07
C ILE A 47 -13.89 -13.41 -9.03
N ASN A 48 -13.62 -14.68 -8.68
CA ASN A 48 -14.00 -15.82 -9.52
C ASN A 48 -15.48 -16.18 -9.37
N LYS A 49 -16.35 -15.20 -9.58
CA LYS A 49 -17.82 -15.35 -9.61
C LYS A 49 -18.35 -14.88 -10.97
N ASN A 50 -19.49 -15.47 -11.39
CA ASN A 50 -20.12 -15.09 -12.65
C ASN A 50 -20.41 -13.60 -12.70
N GLY A 51 -20.00 -12.94 -13.78
CA GLY A 51 -20.11 -11.50 -13.99
C GLY A 51 -18.93 -10.67 -13.43
N TRP A 52 -18.07 -11.23 -12.55
CA TRP A 52 -16.98 -10.50 -11.89
C TRP A 52 -15.57 -10.90 -12.35
N GLN A 53 -15.43 -11.95 -13.14
CA GLN A 53 -14.14 -12.51 -13.55
C GLN A 53 -13.31 -11.58 -14.47
N ASN A 54 -13.91 -10.56 -15.03
CA ASN A 54 -13.26 -9.56 -15.88
C ASN A 54 -13.14 -8.18 -15.22
N GLU A 55 -13.76 -8.00 -14.04
CA GLU A 55 -13.70 -6.77 -13.25
C GLU A 55 -12.42 -6.77 -12.41
N ARG A 56 -11.30 -6.40 -13.04
CA ARG A 56 -9.97 -6.41 -12.44
C ARG A 56 -9.65 -5.10 -11.77
N ARG A 57 -8.98 -5.19 -10.62
CA ARG A 57 -8.42 -4.02 -9.92
C ARG A 57 -7.02 -4.35 -9.44
N PRO A 58 -6.09 -3.38 -9.47
CA PRO A 58 -4.74 -3.54 -8.97
C PRO A 58 -4.72 -3.53 -7.45
N PHE A 59 -4.02 -4.50 -6.85
CA PHE A 59 -3.78 -4.57 -5.42
C PHE A 59 -2.34 -4.98 -5.14
N THR A 60 -1.72 -4.31 -4.18
CA THR A 60 -0.35 -4.56 -3.77
C THR A 60 -0.28 -5.76 -2.84
N PHE A 61 0.76 -6.58 -2.98
CA PHE A 61 1.08 -7.64 -2.03
C PHE A 61 1.53 -7.01 -0.72
N THR A 62 0.91 -7.42 0.39
CA THR A 62 1.31 -7.00 1.74
C THR A 62 2.07 -8.09 2.49
N SER A 63 1.98 -9.36 2.05
CA SER A 63 2.84 -10.45 2.50
C SER A 63 4.26 -10.37 1.94
N LEU A 64 5.18 -11.12 2.55
CA LEU A 64 6.53 -11.28 2.02
C LEU A 64 6.60 -12.36 0.91
N PRO A 65 7.55 -12.25 -0.04
CA PRO A 65 7.65 -13.19 -1.15
C PRO A 65 7.90 -14.65 -0.75
N GLU A 66 8.54 -14.89 0.37
CA GLU A 66 8.85 -16.23 0.90
C GLU A 66 7.72 -16.84 1.73
N GLU A 67 6.69 -16.09 2.07
CA GLU A 67 5.54 -16.61 2.80
C GLU A 67 4.76 -17.64 1.99
N LYS A 68 4.14 -18.56 2.70
CA LYS A 68 3.37 -19.67 2.12
C LYS A 68 2.11 -19.20 1.41
N ASP A 69 1.47 -18.18 1.98
CA ASP A 69 0.23 -17.60 1.49
C ASP A 69 0.46 -16.15 1.05
N ILE A 70 -0.44 -15.62 0.24
CA ILE A 70 -0.41 -14.22 -0.21
C ILE A 70 -1.42 -13.43 0.62
N GLU A 71 -0.99 -12.26 1.09
CA GLU A 71 -1.85 -11.31 1.79
C GLU A 71 -2.06 -10.05 0.94
N PHE A 72 -3.28 -9.57 0.97
CA PHE A 72 -3.69 -8.26 0.45
C PHE A 72 -4.45 -7.48 1.53
N ILE A 73 -4.18 -6.19 1.62
CA ILE A 73 -4.97 -5.25 2.42
C ILE A 73 -5.69 -4.33 1.44
N ILE A 74 -7.02 -4.40 1.45
CA ILE A 74 -7.86 -3.77 0.43
C ILE A 74 -8.89 -2.86 1.09
N LYS A 75 -8.79 -1.56 0.79
CA LYS A 75 -9.83 -0.61 1.17
C LYS A 75 -11.05 -0.78 0.29
N THR A 76 -12.21 -0.91 0.93
CA THR A 76 -13.50 -1.08 0.26
C THR A 76 -14.21 0.26 0.12
N TYR A 77 -15.07 0.35 -0.89
CA TYR A 77 -15.86 1.56 -1.19
C TYR A 77 -17.30 1.15 -1.48
N PRO A 78 -18.10 0.91 -0.42
CA PRO A 78 -19.48 0.38 -0.56
C PRO A 78 -20.40 1.25 -1.42
N GLU A 79 -20.12 2.56 -1.51
CA GLU A 79 -20.93 3.52 -2.27
C GLU A 79 -20.70 3.46 -3.79
N HIS A 80 -19.69 2.70 -4.27
CA HIS A 80 -19.27 2.72 -5.67
C HIS A 80 -19.79 1.54 -6.49
N ASP A 81 -20.50 0.59 -5.91
CA ASP A 81 -21.05 -0.62 -6.59
C ASP A 81 -20.01 -1.30 -7.50
N GLY A 82 -18.77 -1.36 -7.03
CA GLY A 82 -17.62 -1.85 -7.78
C GLY A 82 -17.00 -3.13 -7.22
N ALA A 83 -15.88 -3.54 -7.81
CA ALA A 83 -15.18 -4.78 -7.40
C ALA A 83 -14.79 -4.77 -5.91
N THR A 84 -14.42 -3.63 -5.33
CA THR A 84 -14.05 -3.52 -3.92
C THR A 84 -15.25 -3.60 -2.98
N ASP A 85 -16.43 -3.13 -3.40
CA ASP A 85 -17.68 -3.34 -2.70
C ASP A 85 -18.05 -4.84 -2.73
N LYS A 86 -17.96 -5.46 -3.90
CA LYS A 86 -18.26 -6.89 -4.07
C LYS A 86 -17.36 -7.81 -3.24
N LEU A 87 -16.16 -7.39 -2.87
CA LEU A 87 -15.30 -8.14 -1.95
C LEU A 87 -15.90 -8.28 -0.54
N LEU A 88 -16.81 -7.39 -0.12
CA LEU A 88 -17.52 -7.50 1.16
C LEU A 88 -18.46 -8.71 1.23
N GLU A 89 -18.88 -9.25 0.07
CA GLU A 89 -19.75 -10.42 -0.03
C GLU A 89 -18.98 -11.74 -0.23
N VAL A 90 -17.65 -11.68 -0.26
CA VAL A 90 -16.80 -12.85 -0.51
C VAL A 90 -16.36 -13.45 0.83
N ASN A 91 -16.30 -14.78 0.90
CA ASN A 91 -16.00 -15.52 2.12
C ASN A 91 -14.76 -16.40 1.97
N ALA A 92 -14.20 -16.83 3.09
CA ALA A 92 -13.17 -17.86 3.10
C ALA A 92 -13.67 -19.14 2.42
N GLY A 93 -12.81 -19.77 1.61
CA GLY A 93 -13.16 -20.92 0.76
C GLY A 93 -13.61 -20.55 -0.65
N GLU A 94 -13.98 -19.30 -0.92
CA GLU A 94 -14.26 -18.81 -2.27
C GLU A 94 -12.94 -18.48 -3.01
N GLU A 95 -13.04 -18.09 -4.28
CA GLU A 95 -11.87 -17.98 -5.15
C GLU A 95 -11.67 -16.57 -5.71
N LEU A 96 -10.40 -16.17 -5.81
CA LEU A 96 -9.96 -15.00 -6.57
C LEU A 96 -9.15 -15.44 -7.80
N ILE A 97 -9.04 -14.54 -8.77
CA ILE A 97 -8.19 -14.69 -9.94
C ILE A 97 -7.06 -13.67 -9.84
N LEU A 98 -5.84 -14.15 -9.68
CA LEU A 98 -4.63 -13.33 -9.73
C LEU A 98 -4.07 -13.33 -11.15
N HIS A 99 -3.51 -12.21 -11.57
CA HIS A 99 -2.89 -12.02 -12.88
C HIS A 99 -1.37 -11.87 -12.79
N ASP A 100 -0.73 -11.42 -13.87
CA ASP A 100 0.71 -11.16 -13.89
C ASP A 100 1.09 -10.09 -12.85
N VAL A 101 2.27 -10.24 -12.25
CA VAL A 101 2.84 -9.29 -11.30
C VAL A 101 3.36 -8.06 -12.04
N PHE A 102 3.14 -6.87 -11.48
CA PHE A 102 3.62 -5.60 -11.99
C PHE A 102 3.90 -4.62 -10.84
N GLY A 103 4.32 -3.39 -11.17
CA GLY A 103 4.56 -2.31 -10.22
C GLY A 103 6.00 -1.82 -10.26
N THR A 104 6.18 -0.54 -9.93
CA THR A 104 7.45 0.17 -9.99
C THR A 104 7.97 0.61 -8.63
N ILE A 105 7.12 0.55 -7.60
CA ILE A 105 7.54 0.82 -6.23
C ILE A 105 8.42 -0.34 -5.76
N ALA A 106 9.66 -0.02 -5.42
CA ALA A 106 10.63 -0.94 -4.84
C ALA A 106 11.56 -0.17 -3.91
N TYR A 107 12.08 -0.82 -2.89
CA TYR A 107 13.06 -0.21 -1.98
C TYR A 107 14.36 0.12 -2.73
N ARG A 108 14.83 1.36 -2.61
CA ARG A 108 16.02 1.89 -3.29
C ARG A 108 17.01 2.56 -2.31
N GLY A 109 16.92 2.24 -1.03
CA GLY A 109 17.75 2.80 0.02
C GLY A 109 16.93 3.55 1.08
N GLU A 110 17.58 3.89 2.18
CA GLU A 110 16.99 4.60 3.31
C GLU A 110 16.31 5.91 2.89
N GLY A 111 15.21 6.24 3.57
CA GLY A 111 14.48 7.45 3.24
C GLY A 111 13.14 7.62 3.94
N LEU A 112 12.38 8.58 3.43
CA LEU A 112 11.09 8.96 3.95
C LEU A 112 9.96 8.37 3.10
N PHE A 113 9.15 7.51 3.71
CA PHE A 113 7.92 7.00 3.15
C PHE A 113 6.78 7.97 3.47
N ILE A 114 5.94 8.28 2.50
CA ILE A 114 4.80 9.18 2.63
C ILE A 114 3.58 8.47 2.06
N ALA A 115 2.70 8.03 2.95
CA ALA A 115 1.51 7.26 2.60
C ALA A 115 0.22 8.03 2.89
N GLY A 116 -0.80 7.84 2.06
CA GLY A 116 -2.16 8.32 2.31
C GLY A 116 -3.18 7.21 2.23
N GLY A 117 -3.87 6.90 3.36
CA GLY A 117 -4.88 5.86 3.42
C GLY A 117 -4.38 4.51 2.88
N ALA A 118 -5.08 3.92 1.90
CA ALA A 118 -4.69 2.66 1.27
C ALA A 118 -3.34 2.70 0.53
N GLY A 119 -2.77 3.89 0.28
CA GLY A 119 -1.42 4.03 -0.27
C GLY A 119 -0.29 3.51 0.63
N ILE A 120 -0.60 3.11 1.86
CA ILE A 120 0.34 2.41 2.74
C ILE A 120 0.70 1.00 2.25
N THR A 121 -0.17 0.36 1.44
CA THR A 121 -0.05 -1.06 1.11
C THR A 121 1.28 -1.48 0.47
N PRO A 122 1.88 -0.75 -0.50
CA PRO A 122 3.20 -1.13 -1.02
C PRO A 122 4.31 -0.99 0.03
N PHE A 123 4.13 -0.11 1.00
CA PHE A 123 5.13 0.12 2.04
C PHE A 123 5.07 -0.93 3.15
N ILE A 124 3.91 -1.56 3.41
CA ILE A 124 3.77 -2.63 4.39
C ILE A 124 4.75 -3.77 4.08
N ALA A 125 4.73 -4.32 2.86
CA ALA A 125 5.62 -5.41 2.47
C ALA A 125 7.10 -4.97 2.51
N ILE A 126 7.41 -3.74 2.08
CA ILE A 126 8.78 -3.21 2.12
C ILE A 126 9.27 -3.08 3.58
N LEU A 127 8.47 -2.50 4.47
CA LEU A 127 8.85 -2.31 5.88
C LEU A 127 8.98 -3.65 6.61
N ARG A 128 8.10 -4.63 6.37
CA ARG A 128 8.21 -6.00 6.89
C ARG A 128 9.50 -6.69 6.41
N ASP A 129 9.86 -6.52 5.13
CA ASP A 129 11.10 -7.09 4.57
C ASP A 129 12.35 -6.43 5.18
N LEU A 130 12.32 -5.11 5.38
CA LEU A 130 13.40 -4.39 6.04
C LEU A 130 13.57 -4.80 7.49
N GLU A 131 12.48 -4.96 8.25
CA GLU A 131 12.52 -5.46 9.62
C GLU A 131 13.11 -6.86 9.68
N ARG A 132 12.62 -7.78 8.85
CA ARG A 132 13.16 -9.14 8.78
C ARG A 132 14.66 -9.19 8.47
N LYS A 133 15.16 -8.23 7.68
CA LYS A 133 16.58 -8.08 7.34
C LYS A 133 17.39 -7.28 8.36
N ASN A 134 16.76 -6.82 9.45
CA ASN A 134 17.34 -5.87 10.42
C ASN A 134 17.88 -4.58 9.73
N ALA A 135 17.19 -4.10 8.71
CA ALA A 135 17.54 -2.95 7.89
C ALA A 135 16.50 -1.82 7.93
N ILE A 136 15.62 -1.83 8.94
CA ILE A 136 14.54 -0.83 9.06
C ILE A 136 15.05 0.53 9.55
N ALA A 137 16.18 0.55 10.26
CA ALA A 137 16.79 1.80 10.74
C ALA A 137 17.11 2.75 9.57
N GLY A 138 17.03 4.06 9.82
CA GLY A 138 17.22 5.08 8.80
C GLY A 138 16.01 5.33 7.89
N ASN A 139 14.92 4.58 8.08
CA ASN A 139 13.67 4.80 7.37
C ASN A 139 12.62 5.46 8.29
N LYS A 140 11.86 6.40 7.74
CA LYS A 140 10.77 7.10 8.42
C LYS A 140 9.48 6.96 7.62
N LEU A 141 8.33 7.05 8.29
CA LEU A 141 7.00 7.04 7.64
C LEU A 141 6.16 8.21 8.13
N ILE A 142 5.65 9.02 7.20
CA ILE A 142 4.53 9.93 7.41
C ILE A 142 3.28 9.23 6.87
N PHE A 143 2.30 8.99 7.74
CA PHE A 143 1.07 8.29 7.37
C PHE A 143 -0.16 9.19 7.57
N ALA A 144 -0.70 9.67 6.44
CA ALA A 144 -1.85 10.56 6.41
C ALA A 144 -3.17 9.78 6.29
N ASN A 145 -4.10 10.08 7.19
CA ASN A 145 -5.43 9.50 7.23
C ASN A 145 -6.48 10.57 7.54
N LYS A 146 -7.77 10.23 7.49
CA LYS A 146 -8.84 11.15 7.91
C LYS A 146 -9.01 11.12 9.42
N THR A 147 -9.13 9.94 10.00
CA THR A 147 -9.36 9.71 11.44
C THR A 147 -8.43 8.62 11.97
N VAL A 148 -8.34 8.45 13.29
CA VAL A 148 -7.59 7.36 13.92
C VAL A 148 -8.12 5.99 13.47
N ASN A 149 -9.43 5.86 13.27
CA ASN A 149 -10.07 4.62 12.86
C ASN A 149 -9.75 4.21 11.41
N ASP A 150 -9.20 5.13 10.60
CA ASP A 150 -8.75 4.84 9.24
C ASP A 150 -7.30 4.33 9.17
N ILE A 151 -6.57 4.33 10.29
CA ILE A 151 -5.15 3.95 10.30
C ILE A 151 -5.01 2.43 10.15
N ILE A 152 -4.62 2.01 8.97
CA ILE A 152 -4.38 0.60 8.62
C ILE A 152 -3.16 0.08 9.39
N LEU A 153 -3.29 -1.07 10.08
CA LEU A 153 -2.22 -1.75 10.83
C LEU A 153 -1.46 -0.83 11.80
N LYS A 154 -2.18 0.04 12.51
CA LYS A 154 -1.60 1.04 13.40
C LYS A 154 -0.56 0.44 14.37
N ASP A 155 -0.94 -0.56 15.14
CA ASP A 155 -0.08 -1.15 16.18
C ASP A 155 1.16 -1.84 15.58
N GLU A 156 1.02 -2.48 14.40
CA GLU A 156 2.14 -3.10 13.68
C GLU A 156 3.15 -2.04 13.23
N LEU A 157 2.68 -0.97 12.58
CA LEU A 157 3.55 0.09 12.08
C LEU A 157 4.22 0.87 13.21
N GLU A 158 3.52 1.11 14.32
CA GLU A 158 4.08 1.70 15.54
C GLU A 158 5.17 0.80 16.15
N GLY A 159 4.95 -0.52 16.17
CA GLY A 159 5.94 -1.49 16.62
C GLY A 159 7.19 -1.54 15.74
N LEU A 160 7.03 -1.42 14.41
CA LEU A 160 8.12 -1.47 13.44
C LEU A 160 8.99 -0.21 13.46
N LEU A 161 8.39 0.96 13.55
CA LEU A 161 9.06 2.24 13.31
C LEU A 161 9.24 3.10 14.56
N GLY A 162 8.45 2.87 15.62
CA GLY A 162 8.52 3.65 16.84
C GLY A 162 8.45 5.17 16.58
N GLU A 163 9.44 5.92 17.03
CA GLU A 163 9.53 7.38 16.85
C GLU A 163 9.72 7.81 15.39
N ASN A 164 10.05 6.90 14.48
CA ASN A 164 10.18 7.17 13.05
C ASN A 164 8.83 7.12 12.31
N LEU A 165 7.72 6.90 13.03
CA LEU A 165 6.37 6.98 12.48
C LEU A 165 5.67 8.26 12.92
N VAL A 166 5.19 9.02 11.94
CA VAL A 166 4.42 10.24 12.17
C VAL A 166 3.04 10.08 11.55
N HIS A 167 2.01 10.11 12.39
CA HIS A 167 0.62 10.18 11.93
C HIS A 167 0.17 11.62 11.73
N ILE A 168 -0.59 11.88 10.67
CA ILE A 168 -1.29 13.15 10.44
C ILE A 168 -2.74 12.90 10.05
N LEU A 169 -3.67 13.58 10.71
CA LEU A 169 -5.11 13.39 10.52
C LEU A 169 -5.77 14.66 9.98
N SER A 170 -6.52 14.51 8.89
CA SER A 170 -7.18 15.66 8.24
C SER A 170 -8.63 15.86 8.70
N GLY A 171 -9.26 14.88 9.33
CA GLY A 171 -10.69 14.90 9.70
C GLY A 171 -10.97 15.02 11.19
N GLU A 172 -9.97 14.80 12.04
CA GLU A 172 -10.13 14.93 13.49
C GLU A 172 -8.83 15.37 14.16
N GLU A 173 -8.95 15.94 15.36
CA GLU A 173 -7.83 16.19 16.25
C GLU A 173 -7.69 15.04 17.26
N ALA A 174 -6.47 14.52 17.43
CA ALA A 174 -6.16 13.48 18.39
C ALA A 174 -4.89 13.81 19.15
N SER A 175 -4.85 13.47 20.45
CA SER A 175 -3.69 13.77 21.31
C SER A 175 -2.43 13.08 20.80
N GLY A 176 -1.35 13.85 20.63
CA GLY A 176 -0.06 13.34 20.16
C GLY A 176 0.02 13.05 18.65
N VAL A 177 -1.01 13.42 17.89
CA VAL A 177 -1.06 13.25 16.43
C VAL A 177 -1.13 14.60 15.74
N ALA A 178 -0.40 14.79 14.66
CA ALA A 178 -0.47 16.01 13.86
C ALA A 178 -1.86 16.15 13.19
N HIS A 179 -2.35 17.38 13.08
CA HIS A 179 -3.65 17.67 12.46
C HIS A 179 -3.49 18.48 11.18
N GLY A 180 -4.26 18.14 10.15
CA GLY A 180 -4.33 18.83 8.86
C GLY A 180 -3.81 18.00 7.69
N PHE A 181 -3.31 18.71 6.68
CA PHE A 181 -2.71 18.11 5.49
C PHE A 181 -1.18 18.17 5.54
N ILE A 182 -0.52 17.33 4.72
CA ILE A 182 0.93 17.37 4.54
C ILE A 182 1.27 18.65 3.77
N THR A 183 1.72 19.70 4.49
CA THR A 183 2.16 20.97 3.90
C THR A 183 3.66 20.96 3.66
N LYS A 184 4.17 21.96 2.95
CA LYS A 184 5.60 22.18 2.76
C LYS A 184 6.34 22.39 4.09
N GLU A 185 5.74 23.16 5.01
CA GLU A 185 6.27 23.40 6.35
C GLU A 185 6.34 22.09 7.13
N PHE A 186 5.25 21.31 7.11
CA PHE A 186 5.22 20.01 7.77
C PHE A 186 6.32 19.07 7.25
N LEU A 187 6.51 18.99 5.93
CA LEU A 187 7.58 18.19 5.34
C LEU A 187 8.97 18.67 5.75
N ARG A 188 9.22 19.98 5.71
CA ARG A 188 10.50 20.58 6.12
C ARG A 188 10.89 20.21 7.56
N ASP A 189 9.92 20.13 8.45
CA ASP A 189 10.15 19.82 9.86
C ASP A 189 10.42 18.31 10.09
N HIS A 190 10.15 17.45 9.10
CA HIS A 190 10.33 15.99 9.18
C HIS A 190 11.39 15.44 8.21
N ILE A 191 11.94 16.27 7.31
CA ILE A 191 13.00 15.89 6.38
C ILE A 191 14.35 16.24 6.99
N ASP A 192 15.17 15.22 7.25
CA ASP A 192 16.53 15.43 7.77
C ASP A 192 17.54 15.72 6.64
N ASP A 193 17.36 15.06 5.49
CA ASP A 193 18.21 15.19 4.31
C ASP A 193 17.39 15.19 3.02
N THR A 194 17.54 16.24 2.21
CA THR A 194 16.87 16.34 0.91
C THR A 194 17.47 15.40 -0.14
N HIS A 195 18.62 14.78 0.12
CA HIS A 195 19.27 13.82 -0.79
C HIS A 195 18.84 12.36 -0.54
N GLN A 196 18.06 12.07 0.51
CA GLN A 196 17.52 10.74 0.77
C GLN A 196 16.49 10.30 -0.28
N ARG A 197 15.99 9.07 -0.19
CA ARG A 197 14.87 8.60 -1.00
C ARG A 197 13.54 9.05 -0.42
N PHE A 198 12.59 9.34 -1.29
CA PHE A 198 11.21 9.69 -0.94
C PHE A 198 10.28 8.71 -1.64
N TYR A 199 9.54 7.92 -0.86
CA TYR A 199 8.58 6.94 -1.36
C TYR A 199 7.19 7.53 -1.18
N LEU A 200 6.44 7.68 -2.27
CA LEU A 200 5.15 8.37 -2.26
C LEU A 200 4.05 7.49 -2.84
N CYS A 201 3.02 7.22 -2.04
CA CYS A 201 1.82 6.51 -2.48
C CYS A 201 0.57 6.99 -1.74
N GLY A 202 -0.52 7.22 -2.47
CA GLY A 202 -1.77 7.70 -1.90
C GLY A 202 -2.72 8.27 -2.94
N PRO A 203 -3.77 8.96 -2.52
CA PRO A 203 -4.71 9.61 -3.42
C PRO A 203 -4.01 10.63 -4.34
N PRO A 204 -4.38 10.71 -5.64
CA PRO A 204 -3.72 11.59 -6.61
C PRO A 204 -3.57 13.06 -6.13
N PRO A 205 -4.59 13.71 -5.54
CA PRO A 205 -4.43 15.08 -5.06
C PRO A 205 -3.36 15.24 -3.97
N MET A 206 -3.22 14.26 -3.07
CA MET A 206 -2.16 14.25 -2.06
C MET A 206 -0.79 14.05 -2.72
N MET A 207 -0.69 13.09 -3.63
CA MET A 207 0.57 12.80 -4.32
C MET A 207 1.08 14.00 -5.11
N ASP A 208 0.20 14.72 -5.80
CA ASP A 208 0.55 15.91 -6.58
C ASP A 208 1.04 17.04 -5.66
N ALA A 209 0.30 17.32 -4.57
CA ALA A 209 0.67 18.35 -3.61
C ALA A 209 2.01 18.03 -2.92
N VAL A 210 2.19 16.80 -2.44
CA VAL A 210 3.42 16.37 -1.77
C VAL A 210 4.62 16.39 -2.73
N ALA A 211 4.45 15.91 -3.97
CA ALA A 211 5.51 15.96 -4.97
C ALA A 211 5.94 17.41 -5.29
N GLN A 212 5.00 18.34 -5.37
CA GLN A 212 5.30 19.77 -5.56
C GLN A 212 6.02 20.34 -4.33
N HIS A 213 5.58 20.03 -3.12
CA HIS A 213 6.25 20.48 -1.88
C HIS A 213 7.68 19.95 -1.77
N LEU A 214 7.91 18.68 -2.10
CA LEU A 214 9.25 18.09 -2.15
C LEU A 214 10.14 18.81 -3.15
N HIS A 215 9.63 19.08 -4.36
CA HIS A 215 10.36 19.86 -5.37
C HIS A 215 10.71 21.26 -4.85
N ASP A 216 9.77 21.96 -4.19
CA ASP A 216 9.99 23.30 -3.62
C ASP A 216 10.98 23.32 -2.44
N LEU A 217 11.23 22.16 -1.84
CA LEU A 217 12.26 21.92 -0.82
C LEU A 217 13.62 21.49 -1.40
N GLY A 218 13.72 21.39 -2.74
CA GLY A 218 14.96 21.06 -3.44
C GLY A 218 15.17 19.57 -3.70
N VAL A 219 14.17 18.73 -3.47
CA VAL A 219 14.24 17.30 -3.81
C VAL A 219 14.14 17.13 -5.33
N VAL A 220 15.07 16.42 -5.93
CA VAL A 220 15.06 16.13 -7.36
C VAL A 220 14.18 14.92 -7.68
N LYS A 221 13.62 14.89 -8.89
CA LYS A 221 12.64 13.88 -9.31
C LYS A 221 13.17 12.45 -9.19
N GLU A 222 14.45 12.24 -9.41
CA GLU A 222 15.10 10.93 -9.35
C GLU A 222 15.18 10.33 -7.95
N GLN A 223 14.95 11.15 -6.93
CA GLN A 223 14.87 10.73 -5.53
C GLN A 223 13.47 10.26 -5.14
N ILE A 224 12.43 10.62 -5.93
CA ILE A 224 11.04 10.28 -5.65
C ILE A 224 10.68 8.95 -6.31
N VAL A 225 10.33 7.97 -5.50
CA VAL A 225 9.84 6.64 -5.90
C VAL A 225 8.33 6.63 -5.76
N LYS A 226 7.61 6.50 -6.85
CA LYS A 226 6.15 6.42 -6.89
C LYS A 226 5.67 5.59 -8.07
N GLU A 227 4.42 5.13 -8.02
CA GLU A 227 3.79 4.56 -9.20
C GLU A 227 3.61 5.63 -10.28
N GLY A 228 3.91 5.25 -11.51
CA GLY A 228 3.62 6.05 -12.69
C GLY A 228 2.33 5.53 -13.32
N TRP A 229 1.21 6.07 -12.91
CA TRP A 229 -0.07 5.86 -13.61
C TRP A 229 -0.25 6.89 -14.71
#